data_6ea5a5c2ad16d0bcd1f660d815448c62
#
_entry.id   6ea5a5c2ad16d0bcd1f660d815448c62
#
_cell.length_a   1.000
_cell.length_b   1.000
_cell.length_c   1.000
_cell.angle_alpha   90.00
_cell.angle_beta   90.00
_cell.angle_gamma   90.00
#
_symmetry.space_group_name_H-M   'P 1'
#
loop_
_entity.id
_entity.type
_entity.pdbx_description
1 polymer ?
#
loop_
_entity_poly.entity_id
_entity_poly.type
_entity_poly.pdbx_seq_one_letter_code
_entity_poly.pdbx_strand_id
1 'polypeptide(L)'
;NKSLARAISDAAWTDMRSMLEYKCTWYGRNLVAIDRWFPSTKLCSACGTVQDKLPLNVREWTCDCGATHDRDVNAACNILAAGLAVTACGAGVRPQRESSRTGQPAAKQEPLTAK
;
A
#
# COMPACT_ATOMS: atom_id res chain seq x y z
N ASN A 1 5.58 -22.13 -16.02
CA ASN A 1 6.57 -22.20 -14.94
C ASN A 1 6.21 -21.24 -13.82
N LYS A 2 5.87 -21.79 -12.66
CA LYS A 2 5.40 -20.99 -11.54
C LYS A 2 6.47 -20.05 -10.99
N SER A 3 7.71 -20.51 -10.97
CA SER A 3 8.79 -19.68 -10.45
C SER A 3 9.01 -18.45 -11.31
N LEU A 4 9.00 -18.65 -12.61
CA LEU A 4 9.18 -17.53 -13.53
C LEU A 4 8.02 -16.55 -13.46
N ALA A 5 6.80 -17.06 -13.39
CA ALA A 5 5.63 -16.20 -13.28
C ALA A 5 5.68 -15.35 -12.00
N ARG A 6 6.13 -15.96 -10.90
CA ARG A 6 6.24 -15.22 -9.66
C ARG A 6 7.32 -14.13 -9.74
N ALA A 7 8.47 -14.47 -10.35
CA ALA A 7 9.55 -13.50 -10.50
C ALA A 7 9.11 -12.30 -11.35
N ILE A 8 8.39 -12.56 -12.41
CA ILE A 8 7.88 -11.49 -13.27
C ILE A 8 6.88 -10.61 -12.50
N SER A 9 5.99 -11.24 -11.74
CA SER A 9 5.00 -10.52 -10.95
C SER A 9 5.68 -9.65 -9.89
N ASP A 10 6.70 -10.18 -9.21
CA ASP A 10 7.42 -9.43 -8.19
C ASP A 10 8.15 -8.24 -8.80
N ALA A 11 8.75 -8.42 -9.97
CA ALA A 11 9.42 -7.33 -10.65
C ALA A 11 8.43 -6.22 -11.05
N ALA A 12 7.25 -6.61 -11.51
CA ALA A 12 6.22 -5.64 -11.88
C ALA A 12 5.75 -4.82 -10.67
N TRP A 13 5.57 -5.45 -9.52
CA TRP A 13 5.18 -4.76 -8.32
C TRP A 13 6.26 -3.79 -7.84
N THR A 14 7.53 -4.20 -7.93
CA THR A 14 8.64 -3.34 -7.56
C THR A 14 8.70 -2.11 -8.46
N ASP A 15 8.50 -2.32 -9.76
CA ASP A 15 8.50 -1.21 -10.70
C ASP A 15 7.35 -0.25 -10.43
N MET A 16 6.16 -0.78 -10.15
CA MET A 16 5.01 0.05 -9.84
C MET A 16 5.27 0.90 -8.61
N ARG A 17 5.83 0.29 -7.57
CA ARG A 17 6.14 1.02 -6.36
C ARG A 17 7.16 2.13 -6.60
N SER A 18 8.21 1.83 -7.37
CA SER A 18 9.22 2.82 -7.71
C SER A 18 8.62 3.99 -8.47
N MET A 19 7.73 3.71 -9.40
CA MET A 19 7.05 4.76 -10.14
C MET A 19 6.20 5.63 -9.24
N LEU A 20 5.49 5.03 -8.29
CA LEU A 20 4.70 5.80 -7.34
C LEU A 20 5.58 6.69 -6.48
N GLU A 21 6.73 6.18 -6.06
CA GLU A 21 7.64 6.93 -5.22
C GLU A 21 8.14 8.19 -5.90
N TYR A 22 8.64 8.07 -7.13
CA TYR A 22 9.18 9.26 -7.77
C TYR A 22 8.09 10.22 -8.25
N LYS A 23 6.93 9.69 -8.63
CA LYS A 23 5.82 10.57 -9.01
C LYS A 23 5.27 11.34 -7.82
N CYS A 24 5.22 10.71 -6.67
CA CYS A 24 4.80 11.40 -5.45
C CYS A 24 5.78 12.53 -5.12
N THR A 25 7.07 12.28 -5.30
CA THR A 25 8.07 13.32 -5.09
C THR A 25 7.86 14.48 -6.08
N TRP A 26 7.60 14.16 -7.34
CA TRP A 26 7.40 15.20 -8.35
C TRP A 26 6.19 16.08 -8.05
N TYR A 27 5.11 15.47 -7.56
CA TYR A 27 3.85 16.19 -7.37
C TYR A 27 3.63 16.62 -5.93
N GLY A 28 4.63 16.50 -5.07
CA GLY A 28 4.49 16.92 -3.68
C GLY A 28 3.50 16.10 -2.90
N ARG A 29 3.37 14.81 -3.21
CA ARG A 29 2.45 13.91 -2.52
C ARG A 29 3.22 13.02 -1.57
N ASN A 30 2.52 12.47 -0.59
CA ASN A 30 3.13 11.56 0.35
C ASN A 30 2.75 10.13 0.00
N LEU A 31 3.74 9.27 -0.10
CA LEU A 31 3.51 7.86 -0.30
C LEU A 31 3.82 7.15 1.02
N VAL A 32 2.82 6.50 1.58
CA VAL A 32 2.98 5.76 2.83
C VAL A 32 2.79 4.29 2.54
N ALA A 33 3.81 3.50 2.82
CA ALA A 33 3.73 2.06 2.65
C ALA A 33 3.34 1.43 3.98
N ILE A 34 2.26 0.69 3.97
CA ILE A 34 1.76 0.03 5.18
C ILE A 34 2.53 -1.27 5.39
N ASP A 35 2.71 -1.66 6.63
CA ASP A 35 3.39 -2.88 6.98
C ASP A 35 2.76 -4.05 6.22
N ARG A 36 3.59 -4.86 5.62
CA ARG A 36 3.11 -6.00 4.83
C ARG A 36 2.31 -7.00 5.65
N TRP A 37 2.50 -7.03 6.94
CA TRP A 37 1.79 -7.96 7.84
C TRP A 37 0.53 -7.37 8.44
N PHE A 38 0.19 -6.16 8.07
CA PHE A 38 -1.02 -5.52 8.55
C PHE A 38 -2.25 -6.32 8.08
N PRO A 39 -3.11 -6.75 8.99
CA PRO A 39 -4.23 -7.63 8.63
C PRO A 39 -5.40 -6.86 8.00
N SER A 40 -5.13 -6.20 6.88
CA SER A 40 -6.12 -5.31 6.29
C SER A 40 -7.42 -5.98 5.89
N THR A 41 -7.36 -7.23 5.43
CA THR A 41 -8.57 -7.93 4.99
C THR A 41 -9.38 -8.49 6.14
N LYS A 42 -8.73 -8.74 7.27
CA LYS A 42 -9.40 -9.36 8.42
C LYS A 42 -9.90 -8.35 9.45
N LEU A 43 -9.36 -7.14 9.40
CA LEU A 43 -9.72 -6.10 10.35
C LEU A 43 -11.06 -5.50 9.98
N CYS A 44 -11.97 -5.40 10.91
CA CYS A 44 -13.24 -4.75 10.66
C CYS A 44 -13.03 -3.24 10.67
N SER A 45 -13.33 -2.58 9.57
CA SER A 45 -13.14 -1.13 9.48
C SER A 45 -14.11 -0.34 10.35
N ALA A 46 -15.17 -0.99 10.82
CA ALA A 46 -16.16 -0.32 11.67
C ALA A 46 -15.81 -0.41 13.16
N CYS A 47 -15.39 -1.56 13.64
CA CYS A 47 -15.16 -1.74 15.07
C CYS A 47 -13.73 -2.06 15.46
N GLY A 48 -12.87 -2.40 14.50
CA GLY A 48 -11.49 -2.68 14.80
C GLY A 48 -11.17 -4.11 15.22
N THR A 49 -12.15 -4.98 15.19
CA THR A 49 -11.92 -6.38 15.55
C THR A 49 -11.26 -7.14 14.42
N VAL A 50 -10.28 -7.95 14.75
CA VAL A 50 -9.59 -8.77 13.75
C VAL A 50 -10.17 -10.16 13.76
N GLN A 51 -10.58 -10.65 12.59
CA GLN A 51 -11.11 -11.99 12.47
C GLN A 51 -9.97 -13.01 12.49
N ASP A 52 -10.21 -14.15 13.13
CA ASP A 52 -9.19 -15.18 13.20
C ASP A 52 -8.88 -15.76 11.84
N LYS A 53 -9.92 -16.07 11.10
CA LYS A 53 -9.76 -16.66 9.78
C LYS A 53 -10.73 -16.04 8.79
N LEU A 54 -10.24 -15.78 7.62
CA LEU A 54 -11.08 -15.31 6.54
C LEU A 54 -10.60 -16.00 5.29
N PRO A 55 -11.28 -17.06 4.84
CA PRO A 55 -10.84 -17.81 3.67
C PRO A 55 -10.72 -16.93 2.43
N LEU A 56 -9.81 -17.27 1.57
CA LEU A 56 -9.56 -16.45 0.39
C LEU A 56 -10.74 -16.37 -0.57
N ASN A 57 -11.58 -17.37 -0.55
CA ASN A 57 -12.75 -17.37 -1.44
C ASN A 57 -13.94 -16.58 -0.92
N VAL A 58 -13.84 -16.06 0.32
CA VAL A 58 -14.92 -15.27 0.89
C VAL A 58 -14.77 -13.83 0.43
N ARG A 59 -15.77 -13.34 -0.29
CA ARG A 59 -15.75 -11.96 -0.78
C ARG A 59 -16.46 -10.99 0.15
N GLU A 60 -17.52 -11.47 0.79
CA GLU A 60 -18.27 -10.65 1.73
C GLU A 60 -18.34 -11.36 3.06
N TRP A 61 -18.25 -10.61 4.12
CA TRP A 61 -18.32 -11.18 5.46
C TRP A 61 -18.95 -10.19 6.42
N THR A 62 -19.53 -10.71 7.49
CA THR A 62 -20.21 -9.91 8.49
C THR A 62 -19.44 -10.02 9.80
N CYS A 63 -19.14 -8.89 10.39
CA CYS A 63 -18.47 -8.84 11.67
C CYS A 63 -19.49 -9.00 12.80
N ASP A 64 -19.02 -9.42 13.97
CA ASP A 64 -19.89 -9.55 15.14
C ASP A 64 -20.52 -8.22 15.52
N CYS A 65 -19.94 -7.11 15.12
CA CYS A 65 -20.51 -5.78 15.39
C CYS A 65 -21.71 -5.48 14.50
N GLY A 66 -22.02 -6.35 13.55
CA GLY A 66 -23.14 -6.17 12.65
C GLY A 66 -22.81 -5.60 11.30
N ALA A 67 -21.59 -5.12 11.12
CA ALA A 67 -21.20 -4.51 9.84
C ALA A 67 -20.91 -5.60 8.81
N THR A 68 -21.43 -5.43 7.61
CA THR A 68 -21.15 -6.33 6.51
C THR A 68 -20.15 -5.65 5.58
N HIS A 69 -19.12 -6.38 5.21
CA HIS A 69 -18.04 -5.82 4.43
C HIS A 69 -17.83 -6.58 3.14
N ASP A 70 -17.55 -5.81 2.08
CA ASP A 70 -16.90 -6.38 0.92
C ASP A 70 -15.41 -6.45 1.30
N ARG A 71 -14.81 -7.58 1.08
CA ARG A 71 -13.45 -7.84 1.54
C ARG A 71 -12.42 -6.82 1.04
N ASP A 72 -12.50 -6.51 -0.25
CA ASP A 72 -11.52 -5.62 -0.85
C ASP A 72 -11.76 -4.16 -0.45
N VAL A 73 -13.02 -3.75 -0.38
CA VAL A 73 -13.35 -2.39 0.05
C VAL A 73 -12.96 -2.19 1.50
N ASN A 74 -13.23 -3.19 2.33
CA ASN A 74 -12.86 -3.13 3.75
C ASN A 74 -11.34 -3.01 3.90
N ALA A 75 -10.59 -3.78 3.12
CA ALA A 75 -9.14 -3.72 3.16
C ALA A 75 -8.63 -2.33 2.72
N ALA A 76 -9.23 -1.77 1.70
CA ALA A 76 -8.84 -0.45 1.23
C ALA A 76 -9.10 0.62 2.30
N CYS A 77 -10.23 0.53 2.99
CA CYS A 77 -10.55 1.45 4.07
C CYS A 77 -9.53 1.34 5.21
N ASN A 78 -9.15 0.11 5.56
CA ASN A 78 -8.20 -0.12 6.64
C ASN A 78 -6.82 0.41 6.28
N ILE A 79 -6.39 0.20 5.05
CA ILE A 79 -5.09 0.69 4.58
C ILE A 79 -5.07 2.22 4.58
N LEU A 80 -6.14 2.82 4.11
CA LEU A 80 -6.24 4.27 4.11
C LEU A 80 -6.18 4.82 5.54
N ALA A 81 -6.94 4.23 6.45
CA ALA A 81 -6.94 4.67 7.84
C ALA A 81 -5.56 4.54 8.47
N ALA A 82 -4.86 3.43 8.21
CA ALA A 82 -3.53 3.23 8.74
C ALA A 82 -2.55 4.27 8.19
N GLY A 83 -2.65 4.57 6.91
CA GLY A 83 -1.79 5.58 6.30
C GLY A 83 -2.04 6.96 6.84
N LEU A 84 -3.30 7.32 7.03
CA LEU A 84 -3.65 8.62 7.59
C LEU A 84 -3.21 8.74 9.05
N ALA A 85 -3.27 7.64 9.80
CA ALA A 85 -2.83 7.64 11.18
C ALA A 85 -1.33 7.94 11.29
N VAL A 86 -0.54 7.35 10.41
CA VAL A 86 0.90 7.63 10.40
C VAL A 86 1.15 9.10 10.10
N THR A 87 0.44 9.64 9.13
CA THR A 87 0.59 11.03 8.75
C THR A 87 0.17 11.98 9.87
N ALA A 88 -0.94 11.65 10.51
CA ALA A 88 -1.48 12.50 11.56
C ALA A 88 -0.57 12.53 12.79
N CYS A 89 0.07 11.42 13.08
CA CYS A 89 0.98 11.37 14.20
C CYS A 89 2.27 12.13 13.91
N GLY A 90 2.43 12.54 12.71
CA GLY A 90 3.60 13.27 12.33
C GLY A 90 4.81 12.38 12.44
N ALA A 91 4.52 11.16 12.65
CA ALA A 91 5.55 10.32 12.94
C ALA A 91 6.30 10.09 11.75
N GLY A 92 6.75 10.91 11.30
CA GLY A 92 7.52 10.83 10.35
C GLY A 92 7.41 9.82 9.39
N VAL A 93 7.00 10.18 8.41
CA VAL A 93 6.96 9.41 7.37
C VAL A 93 8.35 9.24 7.02
N ARG A 94 9.02 8.32 7.38
CA ARG A 94 10.26 8.16 7.08
C ARG A 94 10.38 8.00 5.70
N PRO A 95 11.06 8.72 5.06
CA PRO A 95 11.25 8.64 3.67
C PRO A 95 11.91 7.32 3.53
N GLN A 96 11.57 6.65 2.66
CA GLN A 96 12.07 5.45 2.52
C GLN A 96 13.41 5.50 2.13
N ARG A 97 14.19 5.54 2.61
CA ARG A 97 15.40 5.68 2.32
C ARG A 97 15.82 4.95 1.34
N GLU A 98 15.91 4.84 0.70
CA GLU A 98 16.02 4.33 -0.10
C GLU A 98 16.86 3.93 -0.58
N SER A 99 17.09 3.58 -0.56
CA SER A 99 17.69 3.06 -0.83
C SER A 99 18.26 3.21 -1.77
N SER A 100 18.50 3.42 -2.10
CA SER A 100 18.79 3.50 -2.83
C SER A 100 19.15 3.52 -3.77
N ARG A 101 19.47 3.45 -4.24
CA ARG A 101 19.74 3.34 -5.12
C ARG A 101 19.63 4.01 -5.88
N THR A 102 19.85 4.31 -6.20
CA THR A 102 19.74 4.74 -6.86
C THR A 102 19.63 5.51 -7.52
N GLY A 103 19.85 5.85 -7.82
CA GLY A 103 19.64 6.54 -8.43
C GLY A 103 19.38 7.00 -9.18
N GLN A 104 19.33 7.11 -9.63
CA GLN A 104 19.03 7.54 -10.34
C GLN A 104 18.59 8.22 -10.89
N PRO A 105 18.56 8.33 -11.24
CA PRO A 105 18.39 8.97 -11.91
C PRO A 105 17.73 9.77 -12.24
N ALA A 106 17.48 9.98 -12.01
CA ALA A 106 16.75 10.55 -12.18
C ALA A 106 16.74 11.43 -12.88
N ALA A 107 17.07 11.56 -13.13
CA ALA A 107 17.08 12.33 -13.62
C ALA A 107 16.57 12.73 -14.46
N LYS A 108 16.51 12.65 -14.87
CA LYS A 108 16.20 12.99 -15.70
C LYS A 108 15.21 13.37 -15.96
N GLN A 109 14.78 13.46 -15.68
CA GLN A 109 13.77 13.66 -15.98
C GLN A 109 13.54 14.80 -16.17
N GLU A 110 13.83 15.32 -16.23
CA GLU A 110 13.60 16.35 -16.36
C GLU A 110 13.17 16.79 -17.31
N PRO A 111 13.36 16.48 -17.90
CA PRO A 111 13.07 17.03 -18.95
C PRO A 111 11.78 17.20 -19.18
N LEU A 112 11.33 16.83 -18.93
CA LEU A 112 10.16 16.83 -19.13
C LEU A 112 9.66 17.90 -18.83
N THR A 113 9.85 18.22 -18.41
CA THR A 113 9.31 19.13 -17.98
C THR A 113 9.23 20.11 -18.73
N ALA A 114 9.62 20.22 -19.14
CA ALA A 114 9.63 21.18 -19.74
C ALA A 114 8.76 21.50 -20.56
N LYS A 115 8.50 21.58 -20.87
CA LYS A 115 7.74 21.98 -21.56
C LYS A 115 7.07 21.99 -21.63
#